data_6839cb7c657a0bb62790a10bab5ad5fe
#
_entry.id   6839cb7c657a0bb62790a10bab5ad5fe
#
_cell.length_a   1.000
_cell.length_b   1.000
_cell.length_c   1.000
_cell.angle_alpha   90.00
_cell.angle_beta   90.00
_cell.angle_gamma   90.00
#
_symmetry.space_group_name_H-M   'P 1'
#
loop_
_entity.id
_entity.type
_entity.pdbx_description
1 polymer ?
#
loop_
_entity_poly.entity_id
_entity_poly.type
_entity_poly.pdbx_seq_one_letter_code
_entity_poly.pdbx_strand_id
1 'polypeptide(L)'
;AERNVKKNKIQNGQIWCVYDKDSFPPEHFNGVEQRARQLSQDNPDLQYHAAWSNECIEFWFLLHFAYYTSNNHRIEYISFLNDKFRELGIGKYQKNMEGIFEILVEKGNPKLAIRYAKRIIKDGQGQTPTEIAPGTKVYELVEELAKYLPEQMRTKILL
;
A
#
# COMPACT_ATOMS: atom_id res chain seq x y z
N ALA A 1 -11.00 3.06 -11.81
CA ALA A 1 -10.26 4.31 -12.07
C ALA A 1 -10.70 4.96 -13.36
N GLU A 2 -10.47 4.39 -14.56
CA GLU A 2 -10.77 4.99 -15.87
C GLU A 2 -12.21 5.53 -16.01
N ARG A 3 -13.22 4.78 -15.54
CA ARG A 3 -14.62 5.19 -15.57
C ARG A 3 -14.86 6.49 -14.78
N ASN A 4 -14.21 6.64 -13.62
CA ASN A 4 -14.35 7.84 -12.79
C ASN A 4 -13.63 9.04 -13.43
N VAL A 5 -12.47 8.83 -14.03
CA VAL A 5 -11.71 9.85 -14.74
C VAL A 5 -12.55 10.41 -15.90
N LYS A 6 -13.11 9.53 -16.73
CA LYS A 6 -14.00 9.94 -17.84
C LYS A 6 -15.26 10.65 -17.36
N LYS A 7 -15.92 10.12 -16.31
CA LYS A 7 -17.14 10.70 -15.73
C LYS A 7 -16.89 12.11 -15.18
N ASN A 8 -15.78 12.32 -14.50
CA ASN A 8 -15.44 13.59 -13.86
C ASN A 8 -14.59 14.52 -14.74
N LYS A 9 -14.33 14.12 -16.01
CA LYS A 9 -13.55 14.91 -16.99
C LYS A 9 -12.20 15.37 -16.45
N ILE A 10 -11.50 14.48 -15.69
CA ILE A 10 -10.17 14.76 -15.14
C ILE A 10 -9.17 14.75 -16.30
N GLN A 11 -8.43 15.85 -16.49
CA GLN A 11 -7.50 16.02 -17.62
C GLN A 11 -6.04 15.98 -17.22
N ASN A 12 -5.72 16.26 -15.96
CA ASN A 12 -4.34 16.27 -15.46
C ASN A 12 -4.27 15.80 -14.00
N GLY A 13 -3.08 15.44 -13.55
CA GLY A 13 -2.79 15.03 -12.19
C GLY A 13 -2.44 13.56 -12.05
N GLN A 14 -2.64 13.01 -10.86
CA GLN A 14 -2.30 11.63 -10.53
C GLN A 14 -3.55 10.83 -10.15
N ILE A 15 -3.63 9.60 -10.64
CA ILE A 15 -4.69 8.65 -10.32
C ILE A 15 -4.04 7.42 -9.66
N TRP A 16 -4.37 7.19 -8.41
CA TRP A 16 -3.86 6.05 -7.65
C TRP A 16 -4.92 4.95 -7.54
N CYS A 17 -4.57 3.76 -8.01
CA CYS A 17 -5.37 2.55 -7.83
C CYS A 17 -4.83 1.81 -6.61
N VAL A 18 -5.59 1.81 -5.52
CA VAL A 18 -5.27 1.05 -4.30
C VAL A 18 -6.10 -0.22 -4.29
N TYR A 19 -5.44 -1.39 -4.23
CA TYR A 19 -6.14 -2.67 -4.33
C TYR A 19 -5.34 -3.81 -3.71
N ASP A 20 -6.06 -4.82 -3.28
CA ASP A 20 -5.53 -6.05 -2.69
C ASP A 20 -5.55 -7.19 -3.69
N LYS A 21 -4.60 -8.15 -3.53
CA LYS A 21 -4.57 -9.39 -4.32
C LYS A 21 -5.78 -10.25 -3.98
N ASP A 22 -6.07 -10.43 -2.72
CA ASP A 22 -7.16 -11.29 -2.26
C ASP A 22 -7.22 -12.63 -3.01
N SER A 23 -8.42 -13.02 -3.44
CA SER A 23 -8.66 -14.20 -4.28
C SER A 23 -8.72 -13.88 -5.79
N PHE A 24 -8.33 -12.67 -6.22
CA PHE A 24 -8.31 -12.34 -7.64
C PHE A 24 -7.32 -13.21 -8.42
N PRO A 25 -7.67 -13.63 -9.64
CA PRO A 25 -6.75 -14.32 -10.53
C PRO A 25 -5.47 -13.51 -10.76
N PRO A 26 -4.31 -14.18 -10.91
CA PRO A 26 -3.02 -13.51 -11.12
C PRO A 26 -3.03 -12.52 -12.28
N GLU A 27 -3.63 -12.87 -13.41
CA GLU A 27 -3.72 -12.03 -14.60
C GLU A 27 -4.48 -10.72 -14.35
N HIS A 28 -5.55 -10.77 -13.55
CA HIS A 28 -6.31 -9.56 -13.19
C HIS A 28 -5.50 -8.66 -12.26
N PHE A 29 -4.82 -9.24 -11.27
CA PHE A 29 -4.01 -8.47 -10.32
C PHE A 29 -2.80 -7.82 -11.00
N ASN A 30 -2.03 -8.60 -11.76
CA ASN A 30 -0.86 -8.11 -12.50
C ASN A 30 -1.23 -7.11 -13.60
N GLY A 31 -2.38 -7.32 -14.26
CA GLY A 31 -2.85 -6.48 -15.35
C GLY A 31 -3.12 -5.03 -14.96
N VAL A 32 -3.41 -4.73 -13.69
CA VAL A 32 -3.67 -3.36 -13.22
C VAL A 32 -2.42 -2.48 -13.37
N GLU A 33 -1.24 -2.98 -12.99
CA GLU A 33 0.01 -2.22 -13.09
C GLU A 33 0.40 -1.98 -14.56
N GLN A 34 0.24 -2.98 -15.42
CA GLN A 34 0.46 -2.84 -16.85
C GLN A 34 -0.49 -1.82 -17.47
N ARG A 35 -1.78 -1.88 -17.10
CA ARG A 35 -2.79 -0.94 -17.59
C ARG A 35 -2.52 0.49 -17.12
N ALA A 36 -2.08 0.67 -15.88
CA ALA A 36 -1.71 1.99 -15.35
C ALA A 36 -0.57 2.62 -16.16
N ARG A 37 0.48 1.84 -16.46
CA ARG A 37 1.58 2.29 -17.32
C ARG A 37 1.11 2.69 -18.71
N GLN A 38 0.27 1.86 -19.37
CA GLN A 38 -0.28 2.15 -20.69
C GLN A 38 -1.06 3.47 -20.70
N LEU A 39 -1.95 3.66 -19.72
CA LEU A 39 -2.77 4.88 -19.63
C LEU A 39 -1.95 6.15 -19.39
N SER A 40 -0.84 6.04 -18.63
CA SER A 40 0.08 7.16 -18.42
C SER A 40 0.86 7.50 -19.69
N GLN A 41 1.19 6.50 -20.51
CA GLN A 41 1.84 6.73 -21.81
C GLN A 41 0.88 7.36 -22.81
N ASP A 42 -0.37 6.92 -22.83
CA ASP A 42 -1.42 7.44 -23.74
C ASP A 42 -1.82 8.89 -23.39
N ASN A 43 -1.65 9.31 -22.13
CA ASN A 43 -1.94 10.66 -21.67
C ASN A 43 -0.89 11.12 -20.63
N PRO A 44 0.19 11.78 -21.06
CA PRO A 44 1.27 12.21 -20.18
C PRO A 44 0.85 13.20 -19.08
N ASP A 45 -0.22 13.96 -19.28
CA ASP A 45 -0.72 14.92 -18.31
C ASP A 45 -1.47 14.23 -17.14
N LEU A 46 -1.86 12.95 -17.31
CA LEU A 46 -2.61 12.20 -16.33
C LEU A 46 -1.90 10.88 -15.98
N GLN A 47 -1.15 10.90 -14.88
CA GLN A 47 -0.35 9.76 -14.46
C GLN A 47 -1.17 8.75 -13.65
N TYR A 48 -1.13 7.49 -14.03
CA TYR A 48 -1.79 6.39 -13.32
C TYR A 48 -0.77 5.55 -12.55
N HIS A 49 -1.07 5.29 -11.29
CA HIS A 49 -0.23 4.52 -10.38
C HIS A 49 -1.00 3.33 -9.79
N ALA A 50 -0.27 2.25 -9.47
CA ALA A 50 -0.80 1.04 -8.88
C ALA A 50 -0.18 0.82 -7.49
N ALA A 51 -0.95 1.05 -6.42
CA ALA A 51 -0.55 0.82 -5.04
C ALA A 51 -1.23 -0.47 -4.53
N TRP A 52 -0.61 -1.59 -4.83
CA TRP A 52 -1.16 -2.90 -4.50
C TRP A 52 -0.60 -3.49 -3.21
N SER A 53 -1.35 -4.43 -2.61
CA SER A 53 -0.87 -5.31 -1.54
C SER A 53 -1.16 -6.77 -1.88
N ASN A 54 -0.16 -7.62 -1.71
CA ASN A 54 -0.27 -9.06 -1.81
C ASN A 54 0.02 -9.67 -0.42
N GLU A 55 -0.93 -10.20 0.29
CA GLU A 55 -2.30 -10.53 -0.11
C GLU A 55 -3.28 -9.36 0.14
N CYS A 56 -3.11 -8.55 1.21
CA CYS A 56 -4.04 -7.52 1.66
C CYS A 56 -3.32 -6.33 2.30
N ILE A 57 -4.06 -5.22 2.49
CA ILE A 57 -3.53 -3.97 3.06
C ILE A 57 -3.01 -4.14 4.49
N GLU A 58 -3.51 -5.12 5.24
CA GLU A 58 -3.06 -5.40 6.60
C GLU A 58 -1.59 -5.80 6.65
N PHE A 59 -1.05 -6.38 5.55
CA PHE A 59 0.40 -6.60 5.42
C PHE A 59 1.18 -5.27 5.50
N TRP A 60 0.72 -4.23 4.80
CA TRP A 60 1.32 -2.89 4.91
C TRP A 60 1.25 -2.36 6.34
N PHE A 61 0.14 -2.54 7.05
CA PHE A 61 0.01 -2.10 8.44
C PHE A 61 0.99 -2.81 9.37
N LEU A 62 1.20 -4.11 9.19
CA LEU A 62 2.16 -4.90 9.98
C LEU A 62 3.61 -4.43 9.81
N LEU A 63 4.00 -3.97 8.63
CA LEU A 63 5.34 -3.47 8.38
C LEU A 63 5.71 -2.24 9.24
N HIS A 64 4.71 -1.54 9.82
CA HIS A 64 4.95 -0.47 10.78
C HIS A 64 5.49 -0.96 12.13
N PHE A 65 5.33 -2.24 12.43
CA PHE A 65 5.69 -2.84 13.71
C PHE A 65 6.84 -3.85 13.62
N ALA A 66 6.93 -4.57 12.50
CA ALA A 66 7.98 -5.57 12.30
C ALA A 66 8.21 -5.89 10.82
N TYR A 67 9.39 -6.46 10.51
CA TYR A 67 9.69 -6.98 9.18
C TYR A 67 9.10 -8.38 9.02
N TYR A 68 8.20 -8.53 8.07
CA TYR A 68 7.55 -9.79 7.74
C TYR A 68 7.90 -10.20 6.31
N THR A 69 8.21 -11.50 6.11
CA THR A 69 8.51 -12.08 4.80
C THR A 69 7.72 -13.37 4.52
N SER A 70 6.97 -13.85 5.52
CA SER A 70 6.16 -15.06 5.34
C SER A 70 4.91 -14.74 4.52
N ASN A 71 4.69 -15.53 3.47
CA ASN A 71 3.48 -15.44 2.67
C ASN A 71 2.33 -16.14 3.42
N ASN A 72 1.49 -15.33 4.04
CA ASN A 72 0.38 -15.77 4.86
C ASN A 72 -0.96 -15.37 4.24
N HIS A 73 -2.02 -16.09 4.62
CA HIS A 73 -3.39 -15.67 4.30
C HIS A 73 -3.79 -14.46 5.14
N ARG A 74 -4.67 -13.60 4.61
CA ARG A 74 -5.14 -12.36 5.27
C ARG A 74 -5.57 -12.53 6.74
N ILE A 75 -6.18 -13.68 7.08
CA ILE A 75 -6.64 -13.97 8.44
C ILE A 75 -5.47 -13.97 9.42
N GLU A 76 -4.31 -14.48 9.01
CA GLU A 76 -3.10 -14.51 9.83
C GLU A 76 -2.50 -13.11 9.99
N TYR A 77 -2.47 -12.30 8.93
CA TYR A 77 -2.06 -10.89 9.04
C TYR A 77 -2.94 -10.09 9.99
N ILE A 78 -4.26 -10.29 9.92
CA ILE A 78 -5.21 -9.67 10.86
C ILE A 78 -4.96 -10.15 12.29
N SER A 79 -4.66 -11.44 12.48
CA SER A 79 -4.32 -11.99 13.79
C SER A 79 -3.05 -11.35 14.37
N PHE A 80 -1.97 -11.29 13.59
CA PHE A 80 -0.72 -10.65 13.99
C PHE A 80 -0.90 -9.16 14.30
N LEU A 81 -1.71 -8.46 13.51
CA LEU A 81 -2.04 -7.05 13.76
C LEU A 81 -2.80 -6.88 15.08
N ASN A 82 -3.75 -7.77 15.37
CA ASN A 82 -4.48 -7.77 16.64
C ASN A 82 -3.57 -8.05 17.84
N ASP A 83 -2.59 -8.92 17.69
CA ASP A 83 -1.62 -9.18 18.75
C ASP A 83 -0.79 -7.91 19.04
N LYS A 84 -0.32 -7.23 17.99
CA LYS A 84 0.39 -5.96 18.13
C LYS A 84 -0.48 -4.86 18.75
N PHE A 85 -1.72 -4.74 18.34
CA PHE A 85 -2.65 -3.75 18.90
C PHE A 85 -2.93 -4.02 20.37
N ARG A 86 -3.06 -5.30 20.77
CA ARG A 86 -3.20 -5.69 22.18
C ARG A 86 -1.96 -5.33 23.01
N GLU A 87 -0.76 -5.65 22.49
CA GLU A 87 0.52 -5.29 23.14
C GLU A 87 0.64 -3.78 23.39
N LEU A 88 0.13 -2.96 22.47
CA LEU A 88 0.19 -1.50 22.52
C LEU A 88 -1.02 -0.84 23.24
N GLY A 89 -1.96 -1.63 23.72
CA GLY A 89 -3.16 -1.13 24.41
C GLY A 89 -4.14 -0.37 23.49
N ILE A 90 -4.11 -0.63 22.17
CA ILE A 90 -4.94 0.05 21.17
C ILE A 90 -6.34 -0.58 21.07
N GLY A 91 -6.49 -1.83 21.52
CA GLY A 91 -7.71 -2.61 21.36
C GLY A 91 -7.62 -3.62 20.21
N LYS A 92 -8.69 -3.78 19.46
CA LYS A 92 -8.79 -4.75 18.37
C LYS A 92 -8.89 -4.05 17.02
N TYR A 93 -8.07 -4.47 16.06
CA TYR A 93 -8.22 -4.03 14.67
C TYR A 93 -9.58 -4.47 14.09
N GLN A 94 -10.22 -3.56 13.40
CA GLN A 94 -11.43 -3.81 12.63
C GLN A 94 -11.25 -3.28 11.20
N LYS A 95 -11.76 -4.01 10.23
CA LYS A 95 -11.77 -3.53 8.85
C LYS A 95 -12.51 -2.19 8.77
N ASN A 96 -11.94 -1.23 8.04
CA ASN A 96 -12.42 0.16 7.97
C ASN A 96 -12.35 0.94 9.31
N MET A 97 -11.43 0.56 10.20
CA MET A 97 -11.19 1.28 11.45
C MET A 97 -10.81 2.74 11.16
N GLU A 98 -11.56 3.66 11.73
CA GLU A 98 -11.22 5.09 11.69
C GLU A 98 -9.92 5.37 12.46
N GLY A 99 -9.15 6.36 12.01
CA GLY A 99 -7.91 6.74 12.67
C GLY A 99 -6.76 5.74 12.51
N ILE A 100 -6.87 4.74 11.63
CA ILE A 100 -5.79 3.76 11.42
C ILE A 100 -4.47 4.43 11.04
N PHE A 101 -4.51 5.48 10.22
CA PHE A 101 -3.32 6.21 9.79
C PHE A 101 -2.61 6.86 10.99
N GLU A 102 -3.35 7.54 11.85
CA GLU A 102 -2.84 8.17 13.06
C GLU A 102 -2.21 7.14 13.99
N ILE A 103 -2.86 6.00 14.18
CA ILE A 103 -2.33 4.88 14.97
C ILE A 103 -1.00 4.39 14.41
N LEU A 104 -0.90 4.17 13.09
CA LEU A 104 0.32 3.71 12.44
C LEU A 104 1.46 4.73 12.55
N VAL A 105 1.15 6.03 12.49
CA VAL A 105 2.14 7.11 12.64
C VAL A 105 2.60 7.26 14.09
N GLU A 106 1.69 7.15 15.07
CA GLU A 106 1.98 7.41 16.48
C GLU A 106 2.52 6.19 17.23
N LYS A 107 2.03 5.00 16.93
CA LYS A 107 2.35 3.76 17.63
C LYS A 107 3.23 2.81 16.82
N GLY A 108 3.27 2.98 15.51
CA GLY A 108 4.13 2.24 14.59
C GLY A 108 5.35 3.07 14.16
N ASN A 109 6.00 2.62 13.09
CA ASN A 109 7.13 3.33 12.49
C ASN A 109 6.98 3.38 10.95
N PRO A 110 6.40 4.46 10.40
CA PRO A 110 6.20 4.61 8.96
C PRO A 110 7.49 4.52 8.15
N LYS A 111 8.60 5.06 8.65
CA LYS A 111 9.91 5.00 7.98
C LYS A 111 10.40 3.57 7.82
N LEU A 112 10.23 2.74 8.85
CA LEU A 112 10.56 1.32 8.77
C LEU A 112 9.63 0.59 7.81
N ALA A 113 8.33 0.87 7.84
CA ALA A 113 7.37 0.27 6.92
C ALA A 113 7.75 0.54 5.45
N ILE A 114 8.06 1.80 5.12
CA ILE A 114 8.54 2.19 3.79
C ILE A 114 9.83 1.43 3.43
N ARG A 115 10.81 1.40 4.34
CA ARG A 115 12.08 0.70 4.11
C ARG A 115 11.89 -0.79 3.89
N TYR A 116 11.05 -1.43 4.69
CA TYR A 116 10.76 -2.87 4.59
C TYR A 116 10.04 -3.20 3.28
N ALA A 117 9.01 -2.43 2.92
CA ALA A 117 8.29 -2.60 1.67
C ALA A 117 9.23 -2.42 0.45
N LYS A 118 10.04 -1.37 0.42
CA LYS A 118 11.05 -1.15 -0.63
C LYS A 118 12.04 -2.31 -0.75
N ARG A 119 12.51 -2.86 0.38
CA ARG A 119 13.39 -4.01 0.38
C ARG A 119 12.72 -5.22 -0.25
N ILE A 120 11.50 -5.55 0.16
CA ILE A 120 10.74 -6.68 -0.39
C ILE A 120 10.54 -6.52 -1.90
N ILE A 121 10.15 -5.34 -2.37
CA ILE A 121 9.97 -5.08 -3.80
C ILE A 121 11.31 -5.18 -4.56
N LYS A 122 12.41 -4.71 -3.98
CA LYS A 122 13.75 -4.82 -4.57
C LYS A 122 14.21 -6.27 -4.65
N ASP A 123 14.00 -7.05 -3.59
CA ASP A 123 14.38 -8.47 -3.55
C ASP A 123 13.56 -9.31 -4.55
N GLY A 124 12.32 -8.86 -4.88
CA GLY A 124 11.46 -9.43 -5.92
C GLY A 124 11.64 -8.82 -7.32
N GLN A 125 12.73 -8.11 -7.57
CA GLN A 125 12.95 -7.48 -8.88
C GLN A 125 12.94 -8.51 -10.02
N GLY A 126 12.14 -8.22 -11.07
CA GLY A 126 11.94 -9.13 -12.20
C GLY A 126 10.75 -10.09 -12.05
N GLN A 127 10.16 -10.17 -10.87
CA GLN A 127 8.94 -10.92 -10.62
C GLN A 127 7.69 -10.09 -10.89
N THR A 128 6.58 -10.76 -11.15
CA THR A 128 5.26 -10.12 -11.24
C THR A 128 4.72 -9.78 -9.85
N PRO A 129 3.76 -8.85 -9.73
CA PRO A 129 3.15 -8.52 -8.44
C PRO A 129 2.59 -9.72 -7.66
N THR A 130 2.07 -10.74 -8.35
CA THR A 130 1.59 -11.97 -7.70
C THR A 130 2.69 -12.88 -7.19
N GLU A 131 3.87 -12.85 -7.80
CA GLU A 131 5.04 -13.65 -7.36
C GLU A 131 5.74 -13.01 -6.17
N ILE A 132 5.61 -11.69 -5.99
CA ILE A 132 6.10 -10.98 -4.80
C ILE A 132 5.08 -11.16 -3.67
N ALA A 133 5.20 -12.26 -2.94
CA ALA A 133 4.27 -12.64 -1.87
C ALA A 133 5.04 -13.05 -0.59
N PRO A 134 4.92 -12.24 0.48
CA PRO A 134 4.16 -10.99 0.59
C PRO A 134 4.85 -9.80 -0.07
N GLY A 135 4.05 -8.81 -0.49
CA GLY A 135 4.57 -7.56 -1.04
C GLY A 135 3.54 -6.44 -1.03
N THR A 136 4.01 -5.20 -1.08
CA THR A 136 3.12 -4.04 -1.18
C THR A 136 3.83 -2.84 -1.81
N LYS A 137 3.10 -2.09 -2.64
CA LYS A 137 3.51 -0.79 -3.19
C LYS A 137 2.73 0.39 -2.58
N VAL A 138 1.99 0.18 -1.51
CA VAL A 138 1.28 1.26 -0.81
C VAL A 138 2.24 2.36 -0.32
N TYR A 139 3.50 2.01 -0.04
CA TYR A 139 4.52 3.00 0.34
C TYR A 139 4.72 4.09 -0.71
N GLU A 140 4.57 3.81 -2.02
CA GLU A 140 4.71 4.81 -3.08
C GLU A 140 3.63 5.90 -2.95
N LEU A 141 2.38 5.51 -2.67
CA LEU A 141 1.28 6.43 -2.40
C LEU A 141 1.53 7.22 -1.12
N VAL A 142 2.01 6.57 -0.06
CA VAL A 142 2.29 7.23 1.22
C VAL A 142 3.40 8.26 1.06
N GLU A 143 4.48 7.94 0.35
CA GLU A 143 5.56 8.90 0.05
C GLU A 143 5.06 10.09 -0.78
N GLU A 144 4.18 9.85 -1.74
CA GLU A 144 3.59 10.93 -2.55
C GLU A 144 2.72 11.86 -1.70
N LEU A 145 1.78 11.29 -0.93
CA LEU A 145 0.87 12.06 -0.09
C LEU A 145 1.60 12.81 1.03
N ALA A 146 2.66 12.24 1.57
CA ALA A 146 3.45 12.87 2.63
C ALA A 146 4.08 14.20 2.20
N LYS A 147 4.30 14.44 0.90
CA LYS A 147 4.83 15.71 0.37
C LYS A 147 3.90 16.89 0.66
N TYR A 148 2.60 16.63 0.81
CA TYR A 148 1.57 17.65 1.04
C TYR A 148 1.26 17.87 2.53
N LEU A 149 1.89 17.10 3.42
CA LEU A 149 1.72 17.23 4.86
C LEU A 149 2.60 18.35 5.44
N PRO A 150 2.18 18.94 6.58
CA PRO A 150 3.04 19.83 7.36
C PRO A 150 4.39 19.17 7.68
N GLU A 151 5.46 19.94 7.75
CA GLU A 151 6.83 19.45 7.92
C GLU A 151 6.99 18.49 9.11
N GLN A 152 6.35 18.81 10.25
CA GLN A 152 6.39 17.96 11.44
C GLN A 152 5.81 16.55 11.21
N MET A 153 4.76 16.44 10.42
CA MET A 153 4.16 15.14 10.04
C MET A 153 5.00 14.46 8.97
N ARG A 154 5.45 15.22 7.97
CA ARG A 154 6.28 14.70 6.88
C ARG A 154 7.57 14.06 7.41
N THR A 155 8.24 14.69 8.36
CA THR A 155 9.47 14.15 8.97
C THR A 155 9.25 12.89 9.80
N LYS A 156 8.03 12.60 10.25
CA LYS A 156 7.70 11.32 10.89
C LYS A 156 7.55 10.17 9.89
N ILE A 157 7.21 10.48 8.64
CA ILE A 157 6.86 9.51 7.62
C ILE A 157 8.03 9.27 6.65
N LEU A 158 8.61 10.34 6.13
CA LEU A 158 9.69 10.26 5.15
C LEU A 158 11.06 10.11 5.81
N LEU A 159 11.93 9.37 5.12
CA LEU A 159 13.34 9.17 5.50
C LEU A 159 14.16 10.44 5.24
#